data_518f5c7671dfb9e07a50e9d4a8f088ec
#
_entry.id   518f5c7671dfb9e07a50e9d4a8f088ec
#
_cell.length_a   1.000
_cell.length_b   1.000
_cell.length_c   1.000
_cell.angle_alpha   90.00
_cell.angle_beta   90.00
_cell.angle_gamma   90.00
#
_symmetry.space_group_name_H-M   'P 1'
#
loop_
_entity.id
_entity.type
_entity.pdbx_description
1 polymer ?
#
loop_
_entity_poly.entity_id
_entity_poly.type
_entity_poly.pdbx_seq_one_letter_code
_entity_poly.pdbx_strand_id
1 'polypeptide(L)'
;LFRSHVAGLVRLMPQIAPLWAPNVNSFRRMRPDSAAPINVHWGVDNRSCGFRVPVSDRHNRRVENRLPGADSNPYLAIAASLVCGYIGMVERMVPPKEIEGSAYN
;
A
#
# COMPACT_ATOMS: atom_id res chain seq x y z
N LEU A 1 -10.67 -12.89 -3.61
CA LEU A 1 -10.60 -12.10 -2.36
C LEU A 1 -9.30 -11.34 -2.19
N PHE A 2 -8.15 -12.00 -2.33
CA PHE A 2 -6.84 -11.33 -2.14
C PHE A 2 -6.64 -10.14 -3.09
N ARG A 3 -6.92 -10.32 -4.38
CA ARG A 3 -6.82 -9.22 -5.36
C ARG A 3 -7.77 -8.08 -5.03
N SER A 4 -8.97 -8.37 -4.54
CA SER A 4 -9.93 -7.35 -4.11
C SER A 4 -9.45 -6.60 -2.87
N HIS A 5 -8.77 -7.27 -1.94
CA HIS A 5 -8.11 -6.64 -0.79
C HIS A 5 -7.05 -5.63 -1.27
N VAL A 6 -6.18 -6.05 -2.19
CA VAL A 6 -5.16 -5.16 -2.79
C VAL A 6 -5.81 -3.97 -3.49
N ALA A 7 -6.89 -4.20 -4.24
CA ALA A 7 -7.64 -3.13 -4.90
C ALA A 7 -8.18 -2.09 -3.93
N GLY A 8 -8.70 -2.52 -2.79
CA GLY A 8 -9.16 -1.64 -1.73
C GLY A 8 -8.04 -0.76 -1.19
N LEU A 9 -6.87 -1.34 -0.94
CA LEU A 9 -5.69 -0.59 -0.51
C LEU A 9 -5.29 0.47 -1.55
N VAL A 10 -5.16 0.08 -2.80
CA VAL A 10 -4.74 0.98 -3.88
C VAL A 10 -5.69 2.15 -4.06
N ARG A 11 -7.00 1.91 -3.97
CA ARG A 11 -8.02 2.94 -4.22
C ARG A 11 -8.30 3.84 -3.03
N LEU A 12 -8.28 3.29 -1.81
CA LEU A 12 -8.80 3.98 -0.63
C LEU A 12 -7.70 4.56 0.27
N MET A 13 -6.53 3.95 0.37
CA MET A 13 -5.46 4.48 1.22
C MET A 13 -5.06 5.92 0.89
N PRO A 14 -4.98 6.34 -0.39
CA PRO A 14 -4.70 7.74 -0.70
C PRO A 14 -5.70 8.74 -0.11
N GLN A 15 -6.97 8.34 -0.01
CA GLN A 15 -8.05 9.21 0.47
C GLN A 15 -7.99 9.45 1.98
N ILE A 16 -7.28 8.62 2.71
CA ILE A 16 -7.14 8.70 4.17
C ILE A 16 -5.68 8.92 4.58
N ALA A 17 -4.92 9.62 3.75
CA ALA A 17 -3.51 9.90 3.98
C ALA A 17 -3.18 10.45 5.38
N PRO A 18 -3.98 11.32 6.02
CA PRO A 18 -3.69 11.79 7.37
C PRO A 18 -3.57 10.69 8.43
N LEU A 19 -4.16 9.53 8.20
CA LEU A 19 -4.09 8.40 9.14
C LEU A 19 -2.75 7.66 9.08
N TRP A 20 -2.02 7.76 7.95
CA TRP A 20 -0.74 7.08 7.78
C TRP A 20 0.43 8.00 7.45
N ALA A 21 0.17 9.27 7.11
CA ALA A 21 1.16 10.32 6.87
C ALA A 21 0.72 11.60 7.57
N PRO A 22 0.80 11.67 8.94
CA PRO A 22 0.15 12.73 9.72
C PRO A 22 0.92 14.05 9.75
N ASN A 23 2.19 14.07 9.37
CA ASN A 23 3.07 15.22 9.50
C ASN A 23 3.61 15.69 8.15
N VAL A 24 4.05 16.94 8.08
CA VAL A 24 4.75 17.47 6.91
C VAL A 24 5.98 16.60 6.57
N ASN A 25 6.71 16.17 7.58
CA ASN A 25 7.89 15.31 7.40
C ASN A 25 7.55 13.90 6.88
N SER A 26 6.32 13.44 7.07
CA SER A 26 5.88 12.16 6.51
C SER A 26 6.00 12.15 4.98
N PHE A 27 5.68 13.25 4.33
CA PHE A 27 5.76 13.39 2.88
C PHE A 27 7.19 13.60 2.37
N ARG A 28 8.08 14.14 3.22
CA ARG A 28 9.51 14.30 2.86
C ARG A 28 10.24 12.98 2.67
N ARG A 29 9.71 11.90 3.23
CA ARG A 29 10.22 10.55 3.04
C ARG A 29 9.94 10.03 1.62
N MET A 30 8.87 10.50 0.99
CA MET A 30 8.37 10.01 -0.30
C MET A 30 9.08 10.68 -1.46
N ARG A 31 10.31 10.28 -1.74
CA ARG A 31 11.12 10.82 -2.84
C ARG A 31 11.92 9.69 -3.53
N PRO A 32 12.27 9.89 -4.82
CA PRO A 32 12.86 8.82 -5.63
C PRO A 32 14.19 8.25 -5.12
N ASP A 33 14.95 9.05 -4.40
CA ASP A 33 16.25 8.67 -3.86
C ASP A 33 16.19 7.98 -2.49
N SER A 34 14.98 7.77 -1.97
CA SER A 34 14.75 7.06 -0.72
C SER A 34 14.26 5.64 -0.97
N ALA A 35 14.33 4.80 0.06
CA ALA A 35 13.76 3.46 -0.01
C ALA A 35 12.22 3.44 0.15
N ALA A 36 11.61 4.62 0.33
CA ALA A 36 10.17 4.75 0.50
C ALA A 36 9.43 4.81 -0.84
N PRO A 37 8.20 4.33 -0.93
CA PRO A 37 7.39 4.47 -2.14
C PRO A 37 6.95 5.92 -2.34
N ILE A 38 6.83 6.33 -3.60
CA ILE A 38 6.31 7.65 -3.99
C ILE A 38 4.95 7.55 -4.69
N ASN A 39 4.35 6.38 -4.67
CA ASN A 39 3.13 6.05 -5.40
C ASN A 39 2.23 5.12 -4.57
N VAL A 40 1.04 4.89 -5.08
CA VAL A 40 0.06 3.95 -4.53
C VAL A 40 -0.15 2.74 -5.45
N HIS A 41 0.82 2.44 -6.29
CA HIS A 41 0.79 1.27 -7.16
C HIS A 41 1.10 -0.01 -6.37
N TRP A 42 0.84 -1.13 -7.00
CA TRP A 42 1.17 -2.43 -6.44
C TRP A 42 1.96 -3.30 -7.42
N GLY A 43 2.71 -4.22 -6.90
CA GLY A 43 3.48 -5.15 -7.71
C GLY A 43 3.92 -6.37 -6.93
N VAL A 44 4.20 -7.44 -7.66
CA VAL A 44 4.74 -8.68 -7.09
C VAL A 44 6.23 -8.48 -6.83
N ASP A 45 6.62 -8.68 -5.59
CA ASP A 45 7.99 -8.51 -5.09
C ASP A 45 8.68 -7.18 -5.48
N ASN A 46 7.87 -6.13 -5.67
CA ASN A 46 8.32 -4.83 -6.17
C ASN A 46 8.40 -3.82 -5.03
N ARG A 47 9.61 -3.52 -4.56
CA ARG A 47 9.87 -2.59 -3.45
C ARG A 47 9.75 -1.12 -3.83
N SER A 48 9.60 -0.78 -5.10
CA SER A 48 9.32 0.59 -5.55
C SER A 48 7.84 0.95 -5.47
N CYS A 49 6.96 -0.03 -5.32
CA CYS A 49 5.52 0.17 -5.18
C CYS A 49 5.10 0.46 -3.74
N GLY A 50 4.01 1.23 -3.58
CA GLY A 50 3.38 1.47 -2.27
C GLY A 50 2.87 0.19 -1.63
N PHE A 51 2.40 -0.75 -2.42
CA PHE A 51 1.92 -2.05 -1.97
C PHE A 51 2.72 -3.16 -2.66
N ARG A 52 3.43 -3.93 -1.86
CA ARG A 52 4.24 -5.05 -2.34
C ARG A 52 3.57 -6.37 -1.98
N VAL A 53 3.43 -7.25 -2.94
CA VAL A 53 3.01 -8.63 -2.70
C VAL A 53 4.26 -9.52 -2.77
N PRO A 54 4.81 -9.97 -1.64
CA PRO A 54 5.97 -10.86 -1.65
C PRO A 54 5.66 -12.17 -2.35
N VAL A 55 6.64 -12.72 -3.06
CA VAL A 55 6.53 -14.04 -3.65
C VAL A 55 6.36 -15.07 -2.53
N SER A 56 5.31 -15.89 -2.62
CA SER A 56 5.00 -16.90 -1.61
C SER A 56 4.06 -17.95 -2.18
N ASP A 57 3.94 -19.07 -1.46
CA ASP A 57 2.88 -20.03 -1.71
C ASP A 57 1.50 -19.47 -1.29
N ARG A 58 0.45 -20.25 -1.56
CA ARG A 58 -0.93 -19.84 -1.29
C ARG A 58 -1.18 -19.57 0.20
N HIS A 59 -0.56 -20.33 1.08
CA HIS A 59 -0.81 -20.26 2.53
C HIS A 59 -0.10 -19.07 3.19
N ASN A 60 1.01 -18.63 2.61
CA ASN A 60 1.83 -17.53 3.11
C ASN A 60 1.57 -16.21 2.36
N ARG A 61 0.51 -16.15 1.56
CA ARG A 61 0.18 -14.96 0.77
C ARG A 61 -0.14 -13.79 1.66
N ARG A 62 0.53 -12.67 1.39
CA ARG A 62 0.39 -11.44 2.16
C ARG A 62 0.65 -10.21 1.29
N VAL A 63 0.23 -9.05 1.77
CA VAL A 63 0.56 -7.76 1.17
C VAL A 63 1.31 -6.91 2.19
N GLU A 64 2.35 -6.25 1.74
CA GLU A 64 3.12 -5.28 2.51
C GLU A 64 2.66 -3.88 2.14
N ASN A 65 2.06 -3.16 3.09
CA ASN A 65 1.72 -1.76 2.92
C ASN A 65 2.93 -0.92 3.33
N ARG A 66 3.55 -0.27 2.36
CA ARG A 66 4.78 0.49 2.53
C ARG A 66 4.55 2.00 2.63
N LEU A 67 3.29 2.45 2.61
CA LEU A 67 2.95 3.87 2.68
C LEU A 67 3.20 4.48 4.07
N PRO A 68 2.77 3.85 5.19
CA PRO A 68 2.99 4.42 6.51
C PRO A 68 4.47 4.49 6.86
N GLY A 69 4.89 5.60 7.45
CA GLY A 69 6.24 5.79 7.98
C GLY A 69 6.32 5.51 9.48
N ALA A 70 7.54 5.60 10.02
CA ALA A 70 7.79 5.40 11.45
C ALA A 70 7.12 6.47 12.33
N ASP A 71 6.76 7.62 11.77
CA ASP A 71 6.10 8.73 12.44
C ASP A 71 4.57 8.59 12.49
N SER A 72 4.00 7.59 11.86
CA SER A 72 2.56 7.31 11.91
C SER A 72 2.18 6.62 13.22
N ASN A 73 0.93 6.84 13.65
CA ASN A 73 0.37 6.06 14.74
C ASN A 73 0.09 4.64 14.23
N PRO A 74 0.73 3.60 14.78
CA PRO A 74 0.59 2.23 14.26
C PRO A 74 -0.85 1.70 14.37
N TYR A 75 -1.59 2.08 15.38
CA TYR A 75 -3.00 1.68 15.53
C TYR A 75 -3.85 2.23 14.39
N LEU A 76 -3.67 3.51 14.06
CA LEU A 76 -4.41 4.15 12.96
C LEU A 76 -3.97 3.60 11.60
N ALA A 77 -2.69 3.40 11.39
CA ALA A 77 -2.17 2.87 10.13
C ALA A 77 -2.65 1.44 9.86
N ILE A 78 -2.65 0.59 10.89
CA ILE A 78 -3.14 -0.79 10.79
C ILE A 78 -4.65 -0.81 10.58
N ALA A 79 -5.40 -0.01 11.34
CA ALA A 79 -6.86 0.09 11.19
C ALA A 79 -7.24 0.58 9.79
N ALA A 80 -6.57 1.60 9.28
CA ALA A 80 -6.77 2.11 7.93
C ALA A 80 -6.53 1.03 6.88
N SER A 81 -5.44 0.29 6.99
CA SER A 81 -5.11 -0.80 6.08
C SER A 81 -6.17 -1.90 6.10
N LEU A 82 -6.62 -2.30 7.28
CA LEU A 82 -7.65 -3.34 7.42
C LEU A 82 -9.00 -2.89 6.85
N VAL A 83 -9.42 -1.67 7.13
CA VAL A 83 -10.70 -1.14 6.62
C VAL A 83 -10.67 -1.00 5.11
N CYS A 84 -9.62 -0.43 4.54
CA CYS A 84 -9.48 -0.30 3.09
C CYS A 84 -9.50 -1.66 2.38
N GLY A 85 -8.75 -2.62 2.90
CA GLY A 85 -8.74 -3.98 2.35
C GLY A 85 -10.09 -4.67 2.48
N TYR A 86 -10.76 -4.51 3.62
CA TYR A 86 -12.09 -5.07 3.86
C TYR A 86 -13.13 -4.51 2.89
N ILE A 87 -13.17 -3.19 2.72
CA ILE A 87 -14.08 -2.55 1.76
C ILE A 87 -13.80 -3.06 0.35
N GLY A 88 -12.54 -3.19 -0.04
CA GLY A 88 -12.17 -3.76 -1.33
C GLY A 88 -12.74 -5.16 -1.54
N MET A 89 -12.70 -6.00 -0.51
CA MET A 89 -13.26 -7.35 -0.58
C MET A 89 -14.79 -7.35 -0.65
N VAL A 90 -15.46 -6.55 0.17
CA VAL A 90 -16.93 -6.45 0.19
C VAL A 90 -17.47 -5.93 -1.14
N GLU A 91 -16.85 -4.89 -1.68
CA GLU A 91 -17.21 -4.28 -2.96
C GLU A 91 -16.70 -5.07 -4.17
N ARG A 92 -15.97 -6.15 -3.97
CA ARG A 92 -15.35 -6.97 -5.02
C ARG A 92 -14.55 -6.14 -6.02
N MET A 93 -13.77 -5.20 -5.51
CA MET A 93 -12.93 -4.32 -6.33
C MET A 93 -11.90 -5.13 -7.13
N VAL A 94 -11.58 -4.62 -8.32
CA VAL A 94 -10.54 -5.18 -9.19
C VAL A 94 -9.34 -4.25 -9.15
N PRO A 95 -8.13 -4.74 -8.83
CA PRO A 95 -6.95 -3.90 -8.81
C PRO A 95 -6.54 -3.49 -10.23
N PRO A 96 -5.86 -2.34 -10.38
CA PRO A 96 -5.22 -2.01 -11.65
C PRO A 96 -4.14 -3.04 -11.98
N LYS A 97 -3.59 -2.96 -13.19
CA LYS A 97 -2.47 -3.83 -13.58
C LYS A 97 -1.28 -3.61 -12.64
N GLU A 98 -0.65 -4.70 -12.24
CA GLU A 98 0.58 -4.65 -11.43
C GLU A 98 1.70 -3.92 -12.16
N ILE A 99 2.56 -3.25 -11.42
CA ILE A 99 3.75 -2.59 -11.97
C ILE A 99 4.90 -3.58 -12.02
N GLU A 100 5.45 -3.72 -13.21
CA GLU A 100 6.71 -4.44 -13.46
C GLU A 100 7.82 -3.41 -13.63
N GLY A 101 8.97 -3.68 -13.04
CA GLY A 101 10.08 -2.74 -13.05
C GLY A 101 9.93 -1.61 -12.03
N SER A 102 10.70 -0.52 -12.21
CA SER A 102 10.72 0.57 -11.25
C SER A 102 9.48 1.45 -11.33
N ALA A 103 8.77 1.60 -10.21
CA ALA A 103 7.64 2.52 -10.09
C ALA A 103 8.07 3.96 -9.72
N TYR A 104 9.36 4.24 -9.64
CA TYR A 104 9.89 5.60 -9.46
C TYR A 104 9.91 6.43 -10.76
N ASN A 105 9.67 5.80 -11.87
CA ASN A 105 9.66 6.44 -13.19
C ASN A 105 8.28 6.96 -13.57
#